data_09e48bb67b51e6a8b52567210513556e
#
_entry.id   09e48bb67b51e6a8b52567210513556e
#
_cell.length_a   1.000
_cell.length_b   1.000
_cell.length_c   1.000
_cell.angle_alpha   90.00
_cell.angle_beta   90.00
_cell.angle_gamma   90.00
#
_symmetry.space_group_name_H-M   'P 1'
#
loop_
_entity.id
_entity.type
_entity.pdbx_description
1 polymer ?
#
loop_
_entity_poly.entity_id
_entity_poly.type
_entity_poly.pdbx_seq_one_letter_code
_entity_poly.pdbx_strand_id
1 'polypeptide(L)'
;SLFSFALNAKDYRPGIDYQFLDEEVQTRNPEKIEVIEFFWLGCGHCFTLEGLIRDWKKNLNKDIDFWRVPVTWNPPAKEHAKLFYAAEALGMEEIIGSAFTSIHLDRKFLTSEREITELFSAFGVEPDKYQAISNSFRIKSNINAADVYGRKYEIMGVPAFIVNGKYKVKASRDIPTEKLLDVVDHLVDIERSQ
;
A
#
# COMPACT_ATOMS: atom_id res chain seq x y z
N SER A 1 44.85 -10.06 8.32
CA SER A 1 44.19 -9.22 7.28
C SER A 1 42.68 -9.37 7.43
N LEU A 2 42.08 -8.40 8.09
CA LEU A 2 40.62 -8.27 8.19
C LEU A 2 40.14 -7.64 6.87
N PHE A 3 39.56 -8.45 5.98
CA PHE A 3 38.79 -7.94 4.86
C PHE A 3 37.45 -7.46 5.38
N SER A 4 37.31 -6.15 5.61
CA SER A 4 36.01 -5.50 5.73
C SER A 4 35.29 -5.63 4.38
N PHE A 5 34.31 -6.51 4.29
CA PHE A 5 33.28 -6.41 3.27
C PHE A 5 32.46 -5.15 3.59
N ALA A 6 32.82 -4.03 3.00
CA ALA A 6 31.90 -2.92 2.87
C ALA A 6 30.79 -3.40 1.94
N LEU A 7 29.61 -3.80 2.52
CA LEU A 7 28.38 -3.81 1.76
C LEU A 7 28.25 -2.40 1.16
N ASN A 8 28.22 -2.33 -0.17
CA ASN A 8 27.81 -1.10 -0.88
C ASN A 8 26.36 -0.81 -0.52
N ALA A 9 26.13 -0.18 0.62
CA ALA A 9 24.87 0.46 0.92
C ALA A 9 24.69 1.52 -0.17
N LYS A 10 23.69 1.36 -1.01
CA LYS A 10 23.34 2.35 -2.02
C LYS A 10 22.91 3.61 -1.25
N ASP A 11 23.69 4.66 -1.31
CA ASP A 11 23.38 5.93 -0.64
C ASP A 11 22.20 6.58 -1.35
N TYR A 12 20.99 6.37 -0.83
CA TYR A 12 19.80 7.09 -1.28
C TYR A 12 19.81 8.52 -0.72
N ARG A 13 19.42 9.49 -1.55
CA ARG A 13 19.59 10.91 -1.28
C ARG A 13 18.26 11.64 -1.14
N PRO A 14 18.09 12.47 -0.10
CA PRO A 14 16.91 13.31 0.03
C PRO A 14 16.78 14.28 -1.16
N GLY A 15 15.54 14.52 -1.58
CA GLY A 15 15.20 15.36 -2.73
C GLY A 15 15.34 14.67 -4.09
N ILE A 16 15.99 13.49 -4.15
CA ILE A 16 16.19 12.71 -5.37
C ILE A 16 15.46 11.35 -5.25
N ASP A 17 15.85 10.56 -4.27
CA ASP A 17 15.37 9.19 -4.09
C ASP A 17 14.15 9.14 -3.14
N TYR A 18 14.05 10.10 -2.22
CA TYR A 18 12.93 10.31 -1.31
C TYR A 18 12.82 11.79 -0.92
N GLN A 19 11.71 12.17 -0.32
CA GLN A 19 11.45 13.53 0.16
C GLN A 19 11.13 13.49 1.66
N PHE A 20 11.55 14.51 2.41
CA PHE A 20 11.01 14.76 3.74
C PHE A 20 9.58 15.30 3.60
N LEU A 21 8.71 14.96 4.54
CA LEU A 21 7.45 15.66 4.71
C LEU A 21 7.72 17.05 5.28
N ASP A 22 6.88 18.02 4.94
CA ASP A 22 7.00 19.39 5.46
C ASP A 22 6.82 19.42 6.99
N GLU A 23 5.95 18.56 7.50
CA GLU A 23 5.73 18.33 8.93
C GLU A 23 5.71 16.84 9.22
N GLU A 24 6.37 16.43 10.33
CA GLU A 24 6.30 15.05 10.79
C GLU A 24 4.89 14.71 11.27
N VAL A 25 4.43 13.54 10.88
CA VAL A 25 3.11 13.02 11.24
C VAL A 25 3.25 11.94 12.29
N GLN A 26 2.52 12.09 13.40
CA GLN A 26 2.50 11.06 14.42
C GLN A 26 2.01 9.72 13.86
N THR A 27 2.80 8.67 14.08
CA THR A 27 2.48 7.29 13.69
C THR A 27 1.38 6.70 14.55
N ARG A 28 0.69 5.68 14.05
CA ARG A 28 -0.36 4.99 14.81
C ARG A 28 0.19 4.12 15.95
N ASN A 29 1.45 3.68 15.84
CA ASN A 29 2.16 2.93 16.88
C ASN A 29 3.58 3.49 17.06
N PRO A 30 3.84 4.31 18.07
CA PRO A 30 5.14 4.94 18.29
C PRO A 30 6.25 3.96 18.69
N GLU A 31 5.92 2.71 19.05
CA GLU A 31 6.90 1.68 19.41
C GLU A 31 7.43 0.92 18.16
N LYS A 32 6.91 1.24 16.97
CA LYS A 32 7.29 0.60 15.71
C LYS A 32 7.60 1.62 14.64
N ILE A 33 8.42 1.22 13.69
CA ILE A 33 8.66 2.00 12.48
C ILE A 33 7.47 1.78 11.54
N GLU A 34 6.68 2.82 11.32
CA GLU A 34 5.51 2.74 10.46
C GLU A 34 5.90 2.84 8.99
N VAL A 35 5.35 1.95 8.17
CA VAL A 35 5.43 2.02 6.71
C VAL A 35 4.01 1.96 6.14
N ILE A 36 3.60 3.02 5.45
CA ILE A 36 2.30 3.11 4.78
C ILE A 36 2.51 3.01 3.27
N GLU A 37 1.83 2.07 2.61
CA GLU A 37 1.71 2.09 1.15
C GLU A 37 0.40 2.76 0.73
N PHE A 38 0.49 3.79 -0.10
CA PHE A 38 -0.66 4.31 -0.86
C PHE A 38 -0.70 3.67 -2.23
N PHE A 39 -1.86 3.13 -2.60
CA PHE A 39 -2.00 2.36 -3.84
C PHE A 39 -3.41 2.49 -4.44
N TRP A 40 -3.55 1.99 -5.67
CA TRP A 40 -4.84 1.82 -6.34
C TRP A 40 -4.85 0.51 -7.13
N LEU A 41 -5.90 -0.29 -7.01
CA LEU A 41 -6.02 -1.54 -7.78
C LEU A 41 -5.99 -1.30 -9.29
N GLY A 42 -6.50 -0.14 -9.77
CA GLY A 42 -6.46 0.25 -11.17
C GLY A 42 -5.10 0.77 -11.67
N CYS A 43 -4.08 0.83 -10.82
CA CYS A 43 -2.76 1.36 -11.17
C CYS A 43 -1.82 0.23 -11.62
N GLY A 44 -1.30 0.33 -12.87
CA GLY A 44 -0.38 -0.66 -13.42
C GLY A 44 0.94 -0.78 -12.66
N HIS A 45 1.49 0.33 -12.15
CA HIS A 45 2.70 0.30 -11.32
C HIS A 45 2.44 -0.35 -9.95
N CYS A 46 1.25 -0.18 -9.37
CA CYS A 46 0.85 -0.88 -8.15
C CYS A 46 0.72 -2.40 -8.42
N PHE A 47 0.17 -2.78 -9.57
CA PHE A 47 0.12 -4.18 -10.00
C PHE A 47 1.53 -4.79 -10.13
N THR A 48 2.46 -4.08 -10.76
CA THR A 48 3.87 -4.53 -10.86
C THR A 48 4.49 -4.75 -9.48
N LEU A 49 4.17 -3.88 -8.52
CA LEU A 49 4.73 -3.91 -7.18
C LEU A 49 4.10 -4.98 -6.26
N GLU A 50 2.87 -5.41 -6.53
CA GLU A 50 2.09 -6.30 -5.64
C GLU A 50 2.81 -7.60 -5.28
N GLY A 51 3.44 -8.25 -6.27
CA GLY A 51 4.22 -9.46 -6.04
C GLY A 51 5.44 -9.21 -5.15
N LEU A 52 6.13 -8.09 -5.35
CA LEU A 52 7.30 -7.68 -4.56
C LEU A 52 6.91 -7.35 -3.12
N ILE A 53 5.80 -6.62 -2.92
CA ILE A 53 5.27 -6.32 -1.57
C ILE A 53 4.90 -7.60 -0.84
N ARG A 54 4.23 -8.54 -1.50
CA ARG A 54 3.84 -9.81 -0.88
C ARG A 54 5.08 -10.58 -0.38
N ASP A 55 6.15 -10.61 -1.17
CA ASP A 55 7.37 -11.32 -0.79
C ASP A 55 8.17 -10.52 0.27
N TRP A 56 8.22 -9.20 0.17
CA TRP A 56 8.80 -8.31 1.17
C TRP A 56 8.12 -8.47 2.54
N LYS A 57 6.78 -8.48 2.59
CA LYS A 57 5.99 -8.69 3.81
C LYS A 57 6.36 -9.97 4.57
N LYS A 58 6.71 -11.05 3.88
CA LYS A 58 7.10 -12.32 4.53
C LYS A 58 8.38 -12.21 5.36
N ASN A 59 9.23 -11.24 5.03
CA ASN A 59 10.53 -11.04 5.65
C ASN A 59 10.57 -9.80 6.56
N LEU A 60 9.43 -9.14 6.80
CA LEU A 60 9.37 -7.97 7.66
C LEU A 60 9.73 -8.30 9.10
N ASN A 61 10.61 -7.48 9.67
CA ASN A 61 10.94 -7.53 11.08
C ASN A 61 9.74 -7.09 11.93
N LYS A 62 9.66 -7.60 13.17
CA LYS A 62 8.55 -7.31 14.10
C LYS A 62 8.47 -5.86 14.56
N ASP A 63 9.55 -5.11 14.38
CA ASP A 63 9.64 -3.67 14.68
C ASP A 63 8.99 -2.79 13.60
N ILE A 64 8.55 -3.35 12.48
CA ILE A 64 7.87 -2.63 11.40
C ILE A 64 6.35 -2.80 11.53
N ASP A 65 5.63 -1.69 11.42
CA ASP A 65 4.17 -1.64 11.30
C ASP A 65 3.80 -1.27 9.87
N PHE A 66 3.65 -2.27 9.00
CA PHE A 66 3.26 -2.06 7.61
C PHE A 66 1.75 -2.15 7.43
N TRP A 67 1.18 -1.18 6.73
CA TRP A 67 -0.22 -1.17 6.34
C TRP A 67 -0.45 -0.40 5.03
N ARG A 68 -1.64 -0.56 4.46
CA ARG A 68 -1.95 -0.06 3.12
C ARG A 68 -3.16 0.87 3.15
N VAL A 69 -3.13 1.90 2.31
CA VAL A 69 -4.20 2.88 2.15
C VAL A 69 -4.57 2.98 0.67
N PRO A 70 -5.74 2.51 0.26
CA PRO A 70 -6.22 2.71 -1.10
C PRO A 70 -6.58 4.17 -1.32
N VAL A 71 -6.23 4.74 -2.47
CA VAL A 71 -6.67 6.09 -2.83
C VAL A 71 -8.15 6.09 -3.23
N THR A 72 -8.81 7.26 -3.07
CA THR A 72 -10.26 7.44 -3.23
C THR A 72 -10.61 8.58 -4.21
N TRP A 73 -9.70 8.89 -5.14
CA TRP A 73 -9.74 10.10 -5.98
C TRP A 73 -10.96 10.22 -6.91
N ASN A 74 -11.53 9.09 -7.32
CA ASN A 74 -12.63 9.02 -8.27
C ASN A 74 -13.56 7.84 -7.94
N PRO A 75 -14.73 7.72 -8.58
CA PRO A 75 -15.68 6.63 -8.28
C PRO A 75 -15.08 5.22 -8.43
N PRO A 76 -14.35 4.85 -9.49
CA PRO A 76 -13.67 3.56 -9.57
C PRO A 76 -12.71 3.30 -8.41
N ALA A 77 -11.91 4.30 -8.03
CA ALA A 77 -10.98 4.17 -6.91
C ALA A 77 -11.71 3.94 -5.58
N LYS A 78 -12.87 4.55 -5.37
CA LYS A 78 -13.72 4.32 -4.18
C LYS A 78 -14.29 2.90 -4.15
N GLU A 79 -14.74 2.35 -5.28
CA GLU A 79 -15.21 0.96 -5.34
C GLU A 79 -14.05 -0.01 -5.07
N HIS A 80 -12.86 0.26 -5.59
CA HIS A 80 -11.65 -0.50 -5.30
C HIS A 80 -11.23 -0.41 -3.82
N ALA A 81 -11.38 0.78 -3.19
CA ALA A 81 -11.13 0.93 -1.77
C ALA A 81 -12.14 0.13 -0.92
N LYS A 82 -13.41 0.09 -1.33
CA LYS A 82 -14.44 -0.73 -0.70
C LYS A 82 -14.09 -2.22 -0.78
N LEU A 83 -13.69 -2.69 -1.96
CA LEU A 83 -13.22 -4.06 -2.19
C LEU A 83 -12.05 -4.39 -1.25
N PHE A 84 -11.02 -3.56 -1.24
CA PHE A 84 -9.83 -3.74 -0.41
C PHE A 84 -10.17 -3.88 1.07
N TYR A 85 -10.92 -2.94 1.62
CA TYR A 85 -11.29 -2.98 3.04
C TYR A 85 -12.25 -4.11 3.40
N ALA A 86 -13.10 -4.56 2.45
CA ALA A 86 -13.92 -5.75 2.65
C ALA A 86 -13.06 -7.02 2.72
N ALA A 87 -12.06 -7.16 1.85
CA ALA A 87 -11.11 -8.26 1.88
C ALA A 87 -10.30 -8.28 3.19
N GLU A 88 -9.79 -7.13 3.64
CA GLU A 88 -9.13 -7.00 4.94
C GLU A 88 -10.04 -7.40 6.11
N ALA A 89 -11.29 -6.92 6.11
CA ALA A 89 -12.26 -7.23 7.16
C ALA A 89 -12.59 -8.73 7.26
N LEU A 90 -12.45 -9.45 6.16
CA LEU A 90 -12.62 -10.91 6.07
C LEU A 90 -11.32 -11.68 6.33
N GLY A 91 -10.16 -11.00 6.40
CA GLY A 91 -8.85 -11.66 6.50
C GLY A 91 -8.47 -12.44 5.23
N MET A 92 -8.95 -12.00 4.07
CA MET A 92 -8.79 -12.68 2.77
C MET A 92 -7.91 -11.85 1.83
N GLU A 93 -6.64 -11.68 2.20
CA GLU A 93 -5.69 -10.87 1.41
C GLU A 93 -5.48 -11.41 -0.02
N GLU A 94 -5.68 -12.70 -0.25
CA GLU A 94 -5.57 -13.32 -1.57
C GLU A 94 -6.54 -12.72 -2.61
N ILE A 95 -7.66 -12.17 -2.16
CA ILE A 95 -8.62 -11.45 -3.02
C ILE A 95 -7.97 -10.22 -3.66
N ILE A 96 -7.06 -9.55 -2.96
CA ILE A 96 -6.38 -8.36 -3.47
C ILE A 96 -5.51 -8.70 -4.69
N GLY A 97 -4.70 -9.76 -4.60
CA GLY A 97 -3.90 -10.24 -5.73
C GLY A 97 -4.77 -10.67 -6.91
N SER A 98 -5.89 -11.33 -6.63
CA SER A 98 -6.86 -11.73 -7.66
C SER A 98 -7.54 -10.52 -8.31
N ALA A 99 -7.87 -9.48 -7.53
CA ALA A 99 -8.43 -8.23 -8.05
C ALA A 99 -7.44 -7.53 -9.00
N PHE A 100 -6.17 -7.43 -8.63
CA PHE A 100 -5.13 -6.90 -9.53
C PHE A 100 -5.05 -7.71 -10.83
N THR A 101 -5.02 -9.03 -10.76
CA THR A 101 -5.01 -9.92 -11.93
C THR A 101 -6.24 -9.70 -12.81
N SER A 102 -7.41 -9.67 -12.22
CA SER A 102 -8.68 -9.44 -12.93
C SER A 102 -8.67 -8.12 -13.70
N ILE A 103 -8.19 -7.04 -13.08
CA ILE A 103 -8.16 -5.72 -13.68
C ILE A 103 -7.12 -5.65 -14.80
N HIS A 104 -5.89 -6.08 -14.54
CA HIS A 104 -4.75 -5.80 -15.44
C HIS A 104 -4.53 -6.88 -16.51
N LEU A 105 -4.91 -8.12 -16.26
CA LEU A 105 -4.75 -9.23 -17.20
C LEU A 105 -6.07 -9.64 -17.84
N ASP A 106 -7.15 -9.78 -17.06
CA ASP A 106 -8.45 -10.25 -17.57
C ASP A 106 -9.34 -9.12 -18.09
N ARG A 107 -8.92 -7.85 -17.92
CA ARG A 107 -9.66 -6.63 -18.32
C ARG A 107 -11.05 -6.52 -17.68
N LYS A 108 -11.20 -7.03 -16.48
CA LYS A 108 -12.40 -6.86 -15.64
C LYS A 108 -12.16 -5.68 -14.70
N PHE A 109 -12.86 -4.57 -14.91
CA PHE A 109 -12.54 -3.32 -14.21
C PHE A 109 -12.93 -3.31 -12.73
N LEU A 110 -13.78 -4.24 -12.27
CA LEU A 110 -14.24 -4.35 -10.87
C LEU A 110 -14.80 -3.01 -10.33
N THR A 111 -15.60 -2.33 -11.15
CA THR A 111 -16.19 -1.03 -10.80
C THR A 111 -17.69 -1.09 -10.50
N SER A 112 -18.28 -2.27 -10.64
CA SER A 112 -19.68 -2.53 -10.29
C SER A 112 -19.78 -3.50 -9.12
N GLU A 113 -20.83 -3.31 -8.30
CA GLU A 113 -21.12 -4.21 -7.17
C GLU A 113 -21.23 -5.68 -7.63
N ARG A 114 -21.83 -5.92 -8.80
CA ARG A 114 -21.97 -7.27 -9.36
C ARG A 114 -20.59 -7.92 -9.61
N GLU A 115 -19.69 -7.23 -10.32
CA GLU A 115 -18.35 -7.78 -10.63
C GLU A 115 -17.55 -8.07 -9.36
N ILE A 116 -17.64 -7.17 -8.37
CA ILE A 116 -16.93 -7.36 -7.10
C ILE A 116 -17.55 -8.51 -6.30
N THR A 117 -18.89 -8.61 -6.25
CA THR A 117 -19.57 -9.73 -5.59
C THR A 117 -19.20 -11.07 -6.25
N GLU A 118 -19.13 -11.13 -7.58
CA GLU A 118 -18.70 -12.32 -8.31
C GLU A 118 -17.24 -12.70 -7.94
N LEU A 119 -16.34 -11.72 -7.80
CA LEU A 119 -14.98 -11.96 -7.34
C LEU A 119 -14.97 -12.58 -5.93
N PHE A 120 -15.67 -11.98 -4.96
CA PHE A 120 -15.73 -12.52 -3.60
C PHE A 120 -16.38 -13.91 -3.56
N SER A 121 -17.41 -14.15 -4.38
CA SER A 121 -18.07 -15.47 -4.48
C SER A 121 -17.13 -16.55 -4.97
N ALA A 122 -16.19 -16.23 -5.85
CA ALA A 122 -15.14 -17.16 -6.29
C ALA A 122 -14.22 -17.63 -5.15
N PHE A 123 -14.18 -16.86 -4.04
CA PHE A 123 -13.47 -17.21 -2.81
C PHE A 123 -14.40 -17.76 -1.70
N GLY A 124 -15.63 -18.12 -2.04
CA GLY A 124 -16.58 -18.71 -1.10
C GLY A 124 -17.29 -17.71 -0.17
N VAL A 125 -17.26 -16.41 -0.50
CA VAL A 125 -18.00 -15.40 0.24
C VAL A 125 -19.39 -15.25 -0.37
N GLU A 126 -20.42 -15.56 0.42
CA GLU A 126 -21.80 -15.40 -0.03
C GLU A 126 -22.13 -13.94 -0.38
N PRO A 127 -22.93 -13.67 -1.45
CA PRO A 127 -23.28 -12.32 -1.89
C PRO A 127 -23.82 -11.43 -0.77
N ASP A 128 -24.76 -11.92 0.03
CA ASP A 128 -25.35 -11.17 1.15
C ASP A 128 -24.29 -10.81 2.21
N LYS A 129 -23.32 -11.70 2.45
CA LYS A 129 -22.22 -11.46 3.38
C LYS A 129 -21.30 -10.35 2.86
N TYR A 130 -20.96 -10.38 1.57
CA TYR A 130 -20.18 -9.30 0.96
C TYR A 130 -20.93 -7.97 1.06
N GLN A 131 -22.21 -7.92 0.69
CA GLN A 131 -23.03 -6.70 0.75
C GLN A 131 -23.13 -6.14 2.17
N ALA A 132 -23.36 -7.01 3.17
CA ALA A 132 -23.42 -6.58 4.56
C ALA A 132 -22.10 -5.95 5.04
N ILE A 133 -20.95 -6.54 4.67
CA ILE A 133 -19.63 -6.04 5.03
C ILE A 133 -19.33 -4.73 4.29
N SER A 134 -19.45 -4.72 2.96
CA SER A 134 -19.08 -3.58 2.12
C SER A 134 -19.90 -2.33 2.41
N ASN A 135 -21.15 -2.47 2.87
CA ASN A 135 -22.04 -1.38 3.25
C ASN A 135 -21.97 -1.01 4.75
N SER A 136 -21.15 -1.71 5.52
CA SER A 136 -21.02 -1.47 6.96
C SER A 136 -20.45 -0.07 7.28
N PHE A 137 -20.76 0.42 8.48
CA PHE A 137 -20.19 1.67 8.99
C PHE A 137 -18.65 1.62 9.02
N ARG A 138 -18.08 0.46 9.38
CA ARG A 138 -16.63 0.25 9.42
C ARG A 138 -15.98 0.54 8.07
N ILE A 139 -16.51 -0.02 6.99
CA ILE A 139 -15.94 0.18 5.64
C ILE A 139 -16.08 1.64 5.19
N LYS A 140 -17.23 2.26 5.43
CA LYS A 140 -17.44 3.70 5.14
C LYS A 140 -16.46 4.58 5.92
N SER A 141 -16.23 4.27 7.18
CA SER A 141 -15.27 4.98 8.03
C SER A 141 -13.84 4.82 7.52
N ASN A 142 -13.44 3.61 7.11
CA ASN A 142 -12.12 3.34 6.55
C ASN A 142 -11.89 4.11 5.24
N ILE A 143 -12.89 4.17 4.35
CA ILE A 143 -12.80 4.94 3.11
C ILE A 143 -12.63 6.43 3.39
N ASN A 144 -13.38 6.98 4.35
CA ASN A 144 -13.22 8.36 4.77
C ASN A 144 -11.84 8.63 5.38
N ALA A 145 -11.34 7.70 6.20
CA ALA A 145 -9.99 7.79 6.76
C ALA A 145 -8.91 7.75 5.67
N ALA A 146 -9.08 6.89 4.66
CA ALA A 146 -8.16 6.81 3.52
C ALA A 146 -8.08 8.15 2.76
N ASP A 147 -9.23 8.80 2.55
CA ASP A 147 -9.30 10.13 1.93
C ASP A 147 -8.58 11.19 2.79
N VAL A 148 -8.76 11.15 4.10
CA VAL A 148 -8.06 12.04 5.05
C VAL A 148 -6.54 11.79 5.01
N TYR A 149 -6.09 10.54 5.04
CA TYR A 149 -4.67 10.20 4.93
C TYR A 149 -4.07 10.63 3.60
N GLY A 150 -4.78 10.41 2.48
CA GLY A 150 -4.35 10.84 1.15
C GLY A 150 -4.08 12.35 1.09
N ARG A 151 -4.96 13.16 1.68
CA ARG A 151 -4.77 14.61 1.78
C ARG A 151 -3.66 14.98 2.75
N LYS A 152 -3.63 14.37 3.94
CA LYS A 152 -2.64 14.65 4.99
C LYS A 152 -1.20 14.45 4.51
N TYR A 153 -0.98 13.41 3.73
CA TYR A 153 0.33 13.10 3.15
C TYR A 153 0.54 13.65 1.74
N GLU A 154 -0.42 14.45 1.24
CA GLU A 154 -0.37 15.04 -0.11
C GLU A 154 -0.04 14.01 -1.19
N ILE A 155 -0.81 12.91 -1.20
CA ILE A 155 -0.62 11.82 -2.16
C ILE A 155 -1.23 12.20 -3.50
N MET A 156 -0.36 12.53 -4.46
CA MET A 156 -0.73 12.96 -5.82
C MET A 156 -0.50 11.88 -6.88
N GLY A 157 0.09 10.76 -6.50
CA GLY A 157 0.38 9.62 -7.37
C GLY A 157 0.66 8.36 -6.57
N VAL A 158 0.44 7.22 -7.20
CA VAL A 158 0.65 5.89 -6.60
C VAL A 158 1.44 4.99 -7.55
N PRO A 159 2.23 4.00 -7.04
CA PRO A 159 2.43 3.73 -5.62
C PRO A 159 3.24 4.83 -4.93
N ALA A 160 2.97 5.07 -3.66
CA ALA A 160 3.77 5.93 -2.81
C ALA A 160 3.87 5.33 -1.40
N PHE A 161 5.02 5.51 -0.76
CA PHE A 161 5.23 5.05 0.61
C PHE A 161 5.50 6.23 1.54
N ILE A 162 4.97 6.14 2.75
CA ILE A 162 5.36 7.00 3.86
C ILE A 162 6.10 6.14 4.88
N VAL A 163 7.28 6.57 5.28
CA VAL A 163 8.09 5.88 6.29
C VAL A 163 8.14 6.75 7.54
N ASN A 164 7.70 6.18 8.63
CA ASN A 164 7.71 6.72 10.00
C ASN A 164 7.14 8.14 10.14
N GLY A 165 6.16 8.49 9.29
CA GLY A 165 5.55 9.82 9.29
C GLY A 165 6.51 10.96 8.91
N LYS A 166 7.70 10.65 8.38
CA LYS A 166 8.78 11.60 8.07
C LYS A 166 9.14 11.66 6.59
N TYR A 167 9.14 10.52 5.91
CA TYR A 167 9.66 10.40 4.55
C TYR A 167 8.58 9.95 3.58
N LYS A 168 8.61 10.51 2.37
CA LYS A 168 7.79 10.10 1.23
C LYS A 168 8.66 9.50 0.12
N VAL A 169 8.33 8.29 -0.31
CA VAL A 169 8.99 7.58 -1.41
C VAL A 169 7.98 7.37 -2.54
N LYS A 170 8.34 7.70 -3.76
CA LYS A 170 7.53 7.47 -4.96
C LYS A 170 8.41 7.15 -6.16
N ALA A 171 7.87 6.46 -7.15
CA ALA A 171 8.58 6.22 -8.39
C ALA A 171 8.96 7.54 -9.08
N SER A 172 10.14 7.57 -9.66
CA SER A 172 10.70 8.70 -10.40
C SER A 172 11.55 8.20 -11.56
N ARG A 173 12.19 9.12 -12.32
CA ARG A 173 13.18 8.73 -13.34
C ARG A 173 14.34 7.94 -12.74
N ASP A 174 14.77 8.28 -11.52
CA ASP A 174 15.94 7.71 -10.86
C ASP A 174 15.58 6.47 -10.03
N ILE A 175 14.33 6.37 -9.58
CA ILE A 175 13.80 5.25 -8.79
C ILE A 175 12.63 4.60 -9.53
N PRO A 176 12.86 3.54 -10.30
CA PRO A 176 11.78 2.78 -10.91
C PRO A 176 10.96 2.03 -9.85
N THR A 177 9.72 1.67 -10.23
CA THR A 177 8.75 1.05 -9.32
C THR A 177 9.31 -0.16 -8.56
N GLU A 178 10.10 -0.98 -9.23
CA GLU A 178 10.68 -2.21 -8.67
C GLU A 178 11.74 -1.97 -7.59
N LYS A 179 12.21 -0.71 -7.48
CA LYS A 179 13.24 -0.28 -6.52
C LYS A 179 12.68 0.51 -5.34
N LEU A 180 11.38 0.75 -5.29
CA LEU A 180 10.76 1.52 -4.20
C LEU A 180 10.99 0.88 -2.83
N LEU A 181 10.89 -0.45 -2.74
CA LEU A 181 11.10 -1.16 -1.48
C LEU A 181 12.55 -1.09 -0.99
N ASP A 182 13.53 -1.03 -1.90
CA ASP A 182 14.94 -0.84 -1.51
C ASP A 182 15.14 0.52 -0.81
N VAL A 183 14.43 1.58 -1.29
CA VAL A 183 14.45 2.90 -0.65
C VAL A 183 13.73 2.89 0.69
N VAL A 184 12.59 2.21 0.76
CA VAL A 184 11.83 2.03 2.02
C VAL A 184 12.69 1.34 3.07
N ASP A 185 13.36 0.24 2.71
CA ASP A 185 14.25 -0.50 3.64
C ASP A 185 15.41 0.36 4.12
N HIS A 186 16.02 1.15 3.24
CA HIS A 186 17.06 2.11 3.62
C HIS A 186 16.56 3.13 4.67
N LEU A 187 15.35 3.67 4.49
CA LEU A 187 14.76 4.62 5.43
C LEU A 187 14.38 3.96 6.76
N VAL A 188 13.88 2.73 6.72
CA VAL A 188 13.63 1.94 7.91
C VAL A 188 14.91 1.71 8.71
N ASP A 189 16.04 1.44 8.04
CA ASP A 189 17.33 1.26 8.71
C ASP A 189 17.84 2.57 9.32
N ILE A 190 17.60 3.71 8.69
CA ILE A 190 17.88 5.04 9.28
C ILE A 190 17.08 5.22 10.57
N GLU A 191 15.77 4.99 10.55
CA GLU A 191 14.91 5.13 11.73
C GLU A 191 15.28 4.14 12.84
N ARG A 192 15.70 2.93 12.49
CA ARG A 192 16.16 1.92 13.46
C ARG A 192 17.46 2.30 14.17
N SER A 193 18.27 3.15 13.55
CA SER A 193 19.57 3.58 14.08
C SER A 193 19.49 4.82 14.97
N GLN A 194 18.34 5.47 15.07
CA GLN A 194 18.09 6.64 15.92
C GLN A 194 17.64 6.24 17.32
#